data_598f36e1c6077f28d51f28a681a67200
#
_entry.id   598f36e1c6077f28d51f28a681a67200
#
_cell.length_a   1.000
_cell.length_b   1.000
_cell.length_c   1.000
_cell.angle_alpha   90.00
_cell.angle_beta   90.00
_cell.angle_gamma   90.00
#
_symmetry.space_group_name_H-M   'P 1'
#
loop_
_entity.id
_entity.type
_entity.pdbx_description
1 polymer ?
#
loop_
_entity_poly.entity_id
_entity_poly.type
_entity_poly.pdbx_seq_one_letter_code
_entity_poly.pdbx_strand_id
1 'polypeptide(L)'
;MSKIGRKSKIALIVVFCIVFCVGIVAGAMAGVATKAIDNQKPDEFLRSWMSYVSDDTLLTDIVIPGSHDSGTTKMMWAAKTQDKSIKEQMACGARYFDIRPQLKDGKLVVFHGPITGEDVEPIIDDIKQFLTANPSETLILDFQHFMSDETAIEKTYALLSDKLDGLMVANKTELSDLDFVKSLTLADTRGKAIVFFGNVFKNTTNCDYINGKNYLFQRNGDSDTRQGSGLQSFYDGSLNRKSSKKYLANAIPKYVDAFENSEGGLFVMQMQLTDPIAIIGPKFYEGTHDENATRFISSLPGKDYFGRVNIIMRDFVGAEKCRQIIALNKDKGTIANDKLSEFASKCA
;
A
#
# COMPACT_ATOMS: atom_id res chain seq x y z
N MET A 1 -17.19 -53.62 32.26
CA MET A 1 -16.91 -52.19 32.06
C MET A 1 -15.76 -51.77 32.98
N SER A 2 -14.54 -51.57 32.46
CA SER A 2 -13.39 -51.21 33.28
C SER A 2 -13.54 -49.74 33.77
N LYS A 3 -13.40 -49.53 35.08
CA LYS A 3 -13.44 -48.20 35.69
C LYS A 3 -12.18 -47.44 35.26
N ILE A 4 -12.34 -46.37 34.47
CA ILE A 4 -11.25 -45.47 34.12
C ILE A 4 -10.61 -44.93 35.40
N GLY A 5 -9.31 -45.18 35.58
CA GLY A 5 -8.58 -44.82 36.79
C GLY A 5 -8.54 -43.30 36.98
N ARG A 6 -8.38 -42.83 38.25
CA ARG A 6 -8.37 -41.39 38.61
C ARG A 6 -7.36 -40.58 37.81
N LYS A 7 -6.17 -41.12 37.51
CA LYS A 7 -5.14 -40.46 36.71
C LYS A 7 -5.57 -40.25 35.25
N SER A 8 -6.25 -41.26 34.66
CA SER A 8 -6.77 -41.14 33.28
C SER A 8 -7.92 -40.15 33.17
N LYS A 9 -8.76 -39.99 34.19
CA LYS A 9 -9.81 -38.97 34.25
C LYS A 9 -9.22 -37.58 34.32
N ILE A 10 -8.16 -37.36 35.12
CA ILE A 10 -7.47 -36.09 35.22
C ILE A 10 -6.80 -35.74 33.88
N ALA A 11 -6.11 -36.70 33.26
CA ALA A 11 -5.50 -36.49 31.96
C ALA A 11 -6.54 -36.10 30.88
N LEU A 12 -7.70 -36.76 30.87
CA LEU A 12 -8.79 -36.47 29.94
C LEU A 12 -9.36 -35.04 30.14
N ILE A 13 -9.52 -34.62 31.41
CA ILE A 13 -9.97 -33.26 31.73
C ILE A 13 -8.96 -32.21 31.29
N VAL A 14 -7.65 -32.44 31.52
CA VAL A 14 -6.59 -31.53 31.10
C VAL A 14 -6.55 -31.42 29.59
N VAL A 15 -6.62 -32.52 28.84
CA VAL A 15 -6.70 -32.49 27.37
C VAL A 15 -7.93 -31.73 26.88
N PHE A 16 -9.10 -32.00 27.50
CA PHE A 16 -10.34 -31.31 27.15
C PHE A 16 -10.22 -29.78 27.39
N CYS A 17 -9.67 -29.37 28.55
CA CYS A 17 -9.44 -27.96 28.86
C CYS A 17 -8.48 -27.29 27.86
N ILE A 18 -7.39 -28.00 27.48
CA ILE A 18 -6.45 -27.48 26.47
C ILE A 18 -7.16 -27.31 25.12
N VAL A 19 -7.88 -28.35 24.65
CA VAL A 19 -8.62 -28.28 23.38
C VAL A 19 -9.68 -27.15 23.40
N PHE A 20 -10.40 -27.03 24.52
CA PHE A 20 -11.41 -25.98 24.69
C PHE A 20 -10.79 -24.59 24.71
N CYS A 21 -9.68 -24.36 25.42
CA CYS A 21 -8.96 -23.12 25.43
C CYS A 21 -8.40 -22.77 24.04
N VAL A 22 -7.82 -23.75 23.34
CA VAL A 22 -7.35 -23.57 21.96
C VAL A 22 -8.51 -23.21 21.04
N GLY A 23 -9.67 -23.86 21.18
CA GLY A 23 -10.88 -23.56 20.41
C GLY A 23 -11.40 -22.14 20.65
N ILE A 24 -11.41 -21.68 21.92
CA ILE A 24 -11.81 -20.30 22.25
C ILE A 24 -10.82 -19.29 21.64
N VAL A 25 -9.52 -19.52 21.79
CA VAL A 25 -8.49 -18.63 21.23
C VAL A 25 -8.58 -18.59 19.70
N ALA A 26 -8.70 -19.76 19.05
CA ALA A 26 -8.87 -19.82 17.60
C ALA A 26 -10.15 -19.11 17.12
N GLY A 27 -11.27 -19.30 17.84
CA GLY A 27 -12.52 -18.60 17.55
C GLY A 27 -12.43 -17.09 17.73
N ALA A 28 -11.77 -16.62 18.79
CA ALA A 28 -11.53 -15.20 19.02
C ALA A 28 -10.63 -14.59 17.94
N MET A 29 -9.55 -15.30 17.57
CA MET A 29 -8.65 -14.88 16.50
C MET A 29 -9.38 -14.80 15.14
N ALA A 30 -10.22 -15.79 14.81
CA ALA A 30 -11.03 -15.78 13.60
C ALA A 30 -12.02 -14.60 13.60
N GLY A 31 -12.69 -14.34 14.74
CA GLY A 31 -13.60 -13.21 14.89
C GLY A 31 -12.92 -11.85 14.72
N VAL A 32 -11.69 -11.71 15.21
CA VAL A 32 -10.90 -10.49 14.99
C VAL A 32 -10.46 -10.37 13.52
N ALA A 33 -9.97 -11.46 12.93
CA ALA A 33 -9.51 -11.44 11.54
C ALA A 33 -10.64 -11.11 10.53
N THR A 34 -11.91 -11.44 10.86
CA THR A 34 -13.05 -11.07 9.99
C THR A 34 -13.28 -9.57 9.91
N LYS A 35 -12.86 -8.78 10.90
CA LYS A 35 -12.96 -7.31 10.89
C LYS A 35 -12.10 -6.65 9.81
N ALA A 36 -11.05 -7.34 9.34
CA ALA A 36 -10.20 -6.85 8.26
C ALA A 36 -10.85 -7.01 6.88
N ILE A 37 -11.95 -7.78 6.78
CA ILE A 37 -12.59 -8.10 5.49
C ILE A 37 -13.52 -6.97 5.08
N ASP A 38 -13.17 -6.31 3.98
CA ASP A 38 -14.04 -5.37 3.29
C ASP A 38 -14.88 -6.13 2.25
N ASN A 39 -16.17 -6.29 2.54
CA ASN A 39 -17.12 -7.00 1.70
C ASN A 39 -17.89 -6.09 0.74
N GLN A 40 -17.68 -4.76 0.78
CA GLN A 40 -18.33 -3.85 -0.15
C GLN A 40 -17.84 -4.10 -1.58
N LYS A 41 -18.77 -4.06 -2.52
CA LYS A 41 -18.41 -4.16 -3.95
C LYS A 41 -17.97 -2.80 -4.46
N PRO A 42 -16.91 -2.76 -5.30
CA PRO A 42 -16.54 -1.53 -5.97
C PRO A 42 -17.64 -1.10 -6.94
N ASP A 43 -17.86 0.21 -7.01
CA ASP A 43 -18.74 0.86 -7.97
C ASP A 43 -17.94 1.66 -9.00
N GLU A 44 -18.64 2.30 -9.93
CA GLU A 44 -18.02 3.10 -10.98
C GLU A 44 -17.29 4.33 -10.42
N PHE A 45 -17.81 4.93 -9.34
CA PHE A 45 -17.14 6.04 -8.66
C PHE A 45 -15.72 5.66 -8.22
N LEU A 46 -15.56 4.51 -7.54
CA LEU A 46 -14.25 4.05 -7.08
C LEU A 46 -13.29 3.73 -8.23
N ARG A 47 -13.80 3.32 -9.38
CA ARG A 47 -12.99 3.04 -10.57
C ARG A 47 -12.43 4.31 -11.22
N SER A 48 -13.13 5.44 -11.10
CA SER A 48 -12.82 6.69 -11.80
C SER A 48 -12.87 7.92 -10.89
N TRP A 49 -12.58 7.77 -9.60
CA TRP A 49 -12.73 8.83 -8.60
C TRP A 49 -11.82 10.04 -8.85
N MET A 50 -10.66 9.86 -9.50
CA MET A 50 -9.80 10.98 -9.84
C MET A 50 -10.41 11.90 -10.90
N SER A 51 -11.46 11.45 -11.63
CA SER A 51 -12.22 12.32 -12.53
C SER A 51 -12.94 13.47 -11.81
N TYR A 52 -13.10 13.40 -10.51
CA TYR A 52 -13.67 14.47 -9.66
C TYR A 52 -12.63 15.47 -9.16
N VAL A 53 -11.35 15.13 -9.21
CA VAL A 53 -10.25 15.99 -8.77
C VAL A 53 -9.93 17.01 -9.86
N SER A 54 -9.62 18.26 -9.46
CA SER A 54 -9.20 19.32 -10.40
C SER A 54 -7.91 18.96 -11.11
N ASP A 55 -7.82 19.30 -12.38
CA ASP A 55 -6.67 19.00 -13.25
C ASP A 55 -5.36 19.66 -12.80
N ASP A 56 -5.46 20.86 -12.23
CA ASP A 56 -4.36 21.68 -11.74
C ASP A 56 -3.88 21.30 -10.32
N THR A 57 -4.54 20.31 -9.68
CA THR A 57 -4.15 19.84 -8.36
C THR A 57 -2.80 19.11 -8.42
N LEU A 58 -1.85 19.52 -7.57
CA LEU A 58 -0.59 18.82 -7.43
C LEU A 58 -0.83 17.40 -6.86
N LEU A 59 -0.08 16.43 -7.37
CA LEU A 59 -0.21 15.05 -6.87
C LEU A 59 0.12 14.93 -5.38
N THR A 60 0.99 15.78 -4.86
CA THR A 60 1.34 15.86 -3.43
C THR A 60 0.18 16.32 -2.56
N ASP A 61 -0.83 16.97 -3.13
CA ASP A 61 -2.00 17.46 -2.39
C ASP A 61 -3.18 16.50 -2.40
N ILE A 62 -3.18 15.50 -3.29
CA ILE A 62 -4.24 14.51 -3.40
C ILE A 62 -4.09 13.45 -2.31
N VAL A 63 -5.17 13.12 -1.60
CA VAL A 63 -5.18 11.98 -0.66
C VAL A 63 -5.51 10.69 -1.40
N ILE A 64 -4.55 9.78 -1.45
CA ILE A 64 -4.54 8.60 -2.32
C ILE A 64 -4.61 7.32 -1.47
N PRO A 65 -5.59 6.42 -1.68
CA PRO A 65 -5.56 5.10 -1.08
C PRO A 65 -4.41 4.26 -1.61
N GLY A 66 -3.62 3.69 -0.70
CA GLY A 66 -2.46 2.86 -0.99
C GLY A 66 -2.58 1.44 -0.45
N SER A 67 -1.94 0.51 -1.13
CA SER A 67 -1.89 -0.91 -0.80
C SER A 67 -0.47 -1.32 -0.41
N HIS A 68 -0.32 -1.91 0.78
CA HIS A 68 0.92 -2.50 1.29
C HIS A 68 1.07 -3.93 0.79
N ASP A 69 2.29 -4.32 0.37
CA ASP A 69 2.57 -5.67 -0.14
C ASP A 69 1.48 -6.15 -1.12
N SER A 70 1.22 -5.35 -2.14
CA SER A 70 -0.02 -5.37 -2.94
C SER A 70 -0.32 -6.71 -3.65
N GLY A 71 0.72 -7.47 -4.03
CA GLY A 71 0.60 -8.73 -4.79
C GLY A 71 0.55 -10.00 -3.94
N THR A 72 0.18 -9.93 -2.65
CA THR A 72 0.27 -11.09 -1.73
C THR A 72 -0.99 -11.97 -1.70
N THR A 73 -1.97 -11.72 -2.56
CA THR A 73 -3.29 -12.35 -2.58
C THR A 73 -3.25 -13.89 -2.58
N LYS A 74 -2.32 -14.48 -3.33
CA LYS A 74 -2.17 -15.94 -3.45
C LYS A 74 -1.22 -16.55 -2.42
N MET A 75 -0.69 -15.73 -1.50
CA MET A 75 0.22 -16.23 -0.47
C MET A 75 -0.53 -16.92 0.67
N MET A 76 0.21 -17.72 1.43
CA MET A 76 -0.32 -18.33 2.66
C MET A 76 -0.65 -17.23 3.68
N TRP A 77 -1.54 -17.54 4.62
CA TRP A 77 -2.07 -16.61 5.63
C TRP A 77 -1.01 -15.81 6.40
N ALA A 78 0.15 -16.40 6.66
CA ALA A 78 1.24 -15.76 7.43
C ALA A 78 1.94 -14.62 6.67
N ALA A 79 1.82 -14.58 5.35
CA ALA A 79 2.42 -13.56 4.48
C ALA A 79 1.39 -12.75 3.69
N LYS A 80 0.11 -13.07 3.83
CA LYS A 80 -0.95 -12.42 3.08
C LYS A 80 -1.36 -11.10 3.75
N THR A 81 -1.10 -10.00 3.07
CA THR A 81 -1.50 -8.64 3.46
C THR A 81 -2.69 -8.12 2.66
N GLN A 82 -3.07 -8.80 1.58
CA GLN A 82 -4.18 -8.42 0.71
C GLN A 82 -5.06 -9.64 0.37
N ASP A 83 -6.38 -9.49 0.45
CA ASP A 83 -7.35 -10.52 0.02
C ASP A 83 -7.75 -10.34 -1.46
N LYS A 84 -7.59 -9.15 -2.01
CA LYS A 84 -7.96 -8.76 -3.38
C LYS A 84 -6.72 -8.67 -4.26
N SER A 85 -6.81 -9.14 -5.51
CA SER A 85 -5.77 -8.93 -6.52
C SER A 85 -5.56 -7.44 -6.79
N ILE A 86 -4.40 -7.05 -7.35
CA ILE A 86 -4.13 -5.65 -7.70
C ILE A 86 -5.22 -5.09 -8.63
N LYS A 87 -5.73 -5.88 -9.58
CA LYS A 87 -6.89 -5.53 -10.39
C LYS A 87 -8.12 -5.16 -9.57
N GLU A 88 -8.47 -5.98 -8.58
CA GLU A 88 -9.60 -5.72 -7.70
C GLU A 88 -9.35 -4.54 -6.78
N GLN A 89 -8.11 -4.35 -6.32
CA GLN A 89 -7.72 -3.20 -5.51
C GLN A 89 -7.83 -1.89 -6.30
N MET A 90 -7.42 -1.85 -7.58
CA MET A 90 -7.64 -0.72 -8.48
C MET A 90 -9.14 -0.42 -8.63
N ALA A 91 -9.95 -1.46 -8.82
CA ALA A 91 -11.40 -1.31 -8.90
C ALA A 91 -12.01 -0.76 -7.60
N CYS A 92 -11.43 -1.08 -6.44
CA CYS A 92 -11.83 -0.56 -5.13
C CYS A 92 -11.38 0.88 -4.86
N GLY A 93 -10.57 1.49 -5.73
CA GLY A 93 -10.14 2.89 -5.60
C GLY A 93 -8.68 3.08 -5.20
N ALA A 94 -7.90 2.03 -4.95
CA ALA A 94 -6.47 2.14 -4.66
C ALA A 94 -5.71 2.65 -5.89
N ARG A 95 -4.74 3.56 -5.66
CA ARG A 95 -3.91 4.15 -6.72
C ARG A 95 -2.42 4.14 -6.41
N TYR A 96 -2.01 3.71 -5.22
CA TYR A 96 -0.63 3.43 -4.87
C TYR A 96 -0.47 1.93 -4.55
N PHE A 97 0.61 1.32 -5.08
CA PHE A 97 0.88 -0.12 -4.96
C PHE A 97 2.33 -0.36 -4.60
N ASP A 98 2.57 -0.94 -3.43
CA ASP A 98 3.85 -1.49 -2.98
C ASP A 98 4.03 -2.89 -3.59
N ILE A 99 4.87 -3.00 -4.63
CA ILE A 99 5.11 -4.23 -5.38
C ILE A 99 6.54 -4.71 -5.12
N ARG A 100 6.70 -5.96 -4.70
CA ARG A 100 7.99 -6.52 -4.31
C ARG A 100 8.36 -7.70 -5.21
N PRO A 101 9.06 -7.46 -6.33
CA PRO A 101 9.46 -8.51 -7.25
C PRO A 101 10.75 -9.19 -6.82
N GLN A 102 10.81 -10.51 -7.02
CA GLN A 102 12.05 -11.27 -6.99
C GLN A 102 12.12 -12.24 -8.17
N LEU A 103 13.33 -12.67 -8.53
CA LEU A 103 13.51 -13.68 -9.54
C LEU A 103 13.41 -15.08 -8.93
N LYS A 104 12.54 -15.93 -9.49
CA LYS A 104 12.41 -17.33 -9.13
C LYS A 104 12.20 -18.18 -10.38
N ASP A 105 13.04 -19.18 -10.58
CA ASP A 105 12.98 -20.07 -11.74
C ASP A 105 12.91 -19.33 -13.08
N GLY A 106 13.64 -18.20 -13.19
CA GLY A 106 13.70 -17.36 -14.39
C GLY A 106 12.54 -16.39 -14.58
N LYS A 107 11.52 -16.42 -13.72
CA LYS A 107 10.35 -15.54 -13.75
C LYS A 107 10.39 -14.51 -12.62
N LEU A 108 9.80 -13.34 -12.87
CA LEU A 108 9.52 -12.36 -11.82
C LEU A 108 8.25 -12.76 -11.08
N VAL A 109 8.36 -12.94 -9.77
CA VAL A 109 7.24 -13.24 -8.86
C VAL A 109 7.20 -12.24 -7.72
N VAL A 110 6.02 -11.97 -7.20
CA VAL A 110 5.88 -11.18 -5.98
C VAL A 110 6.35 -12.00 -4.79
N PHE A 111 6.99 -11.36 -3.80
CA PHE A 111 7.41 -12.05 -2.57
C PHE A 111 7.09 -11.23 -1.31
N HIS A 112 6.97 -11.93 -0.18
CA HIS A 112 6.93 -11.36 1.16
C HIS A 112 7.73 -12.24 2.13
N GLY A 113 8.86 -11.74 2.60
CA GLY A 113 9.83 -12.55 3.34
C GLY A 113 10.31 -13.74 2.51
N PRO A 114 10.25 -14.98 3.02
CA PRO A 114 10.67 -16.18 2.28
C PRO A 114 9.57 -16.74 1.35
N ILE A 115 8.38 -16.13 1.31
CA ILE A 115 7.20 -16.67 0.62
C ILE A 115 7.00 -15.94 -0.70
N THR A 116 6.83 -16.71 -1.77
CA THR A 116 6.53 -16.19 -3.12
C THR A 116 5.04 -16.31 -3.44
N GLY A 117 4.54 -15.36 -4.18
CA GLY A 117 3.16 -15.26 -4.64
C GLY A 117 3.00 -15.46 -6.13
N GLU A 118 2.26 -14.57 -6.76
CA GLU A 118 1.92 -14.62 -8.18
C GLU A 118 3.03 -14.03 -9.08
N ASP A 119 2.97 -14.37 -10.36
CA ASP A 119 3.85 -13.79 -11.38
C ASP A 119 3.58 -12.28 -11.53
N VAL A 120 4.63 -11.49 -11.73
CA VAL A 120 4.52 -10.02 -11.89
C VAL A 120 3.92 -9.63 -13.25
N GLU A 121 4.19 -10.36 -14.29
CA GLU A 121 3.76 -10.02 -15.65
C GLU A 121 2.23 -9.87 -15.78
N PRO A 122 1.37 -10.79 -15.29
CA PRO A 122 -0.08 -10.60 -15.29
C PRO A 122 -0.54 -9.36 -14.49
N ILE A 123 0.18 -8.98 -13.44
CA ILE A 123 -0.10 -7.76 -12.69
C ILE A 123 0.11 -6.52 -13.57
N ILE A 124 1.20 -6.49 -14.34
CA ILE A 124 1.47 -5.37 -15.24
C ILE A 124 0.45 -5.32 -16.40
N ASP A 125 0.00 -6.47 -16.90
CA ASP A 125 -1.08 -6.52 -17.90
C ASP A 125 -2.40 -5.97 -17.35
N ASP A 126 -2.77 -6.29 -16.09
CA ASP A 126 -3.94 -5.74 -15.42
C ASP A 126 -3.82 -4.21 -15.21
N ILE A 127 -2.63 -3.71 -14.86
CA ILE A 127 -2.33 -2.27 -14.74
C ILE A 127 -2.53 -1.58 -16.09
N LYS A 128 -1.98 -2.14 -17.17
CA LYS A 128 -2.17 -1.62 -18.54
C LYS A 128 -3.64 -1.52 -18.92
N GLN A 129 -4.39 -2.60 -18.69
CA GLN A 129 -5.82 -2.63 -18.98
C GLN A 129 -6.58 -1.57 -18.18
N PHE A 130 -6.25 -1.41 -16.90
CA PHE A 130 -6.90 -0.42 -16.05
C PHE A 130 -6.65 1.01 -16.53
N LEU A 131 -5.40 1.40 -16.79
CA LEU A 131 -5.05 2.74 -17.26
C LEU A 131 -5.70 3.05 -18.62
N THR A 132 -5.73 2.07 -19.52
CA THR A 132 -6.36 2.22 -20.83
C THR A 132 -7.89 2.42 -20.72
N ALA A 133 -8.51 1.70 -19.80
CA ALA A 133 -9.97 1.77 -19.59
C ALA A 133 -10.41 2.98 -18.75
N ASN A 134 -9.50 3.54 -17.94
CA ASN A 134 -9.79 4.63 -17.00
C ASN A 134 -8.80 5.79 -17.21
N PRO A 135 -8.91 6.55 -18.30
CA PRO A 135 -7.93 7.58 -18.66
C PRO A 135 -7.93 8.80 -17.73
N SER A 136 -8.89 8.92 -16.82
CA SER A 136 -8.89 9.95 -15.77
C SER A 136 -7.95 9.63 -14.60
N GLU A 137 -7.52 8.38 -14.47
CA GLU A 137 -6.82 7.89 -13.29
C GLU A 137 -5.30 7.97 -13.45
N THR A 138 -4.62 8.08 -12.31
CA THR A 138 -3.16 7.98 -12.20
C THR A 138 -2.82 6.86 -11.23
N LEU A 139 -1.82 6.05 -11.55
CA LEU A 139 -1.29 5.03 -10.64
C LEU A 139 0.11 5.40 -10.18
N ILE A 140 0.43 5.08 -8.93
CA ILE A 140 1.77 5.17 -8.36
C ILE A 140 2.23 3.74 -8.08
N LEU A 141 3.27 3.30 -8.78
CA LEU A 141 3.84 1.96 -8.68
C LEU A 141 5.19 2.05 -7.98
N ASP A 142 5.26 1.52 -6.76
CA ASP A 142 6.47 1.52 -5.93
C ASP A 142 7.07 0.11 -5.92
N PHE A 143 8.07 -0.10 -6.78
CA PHE A 143 8.81 -1.35 -6.84
C PHE A 143 9.96 -1.33 -5.85
N GLN A 144 9.94 -2.25 -4.86
CA GLN A 144 10.91 -2.24 -3.78
C GLN A 144 11.34 -3.65 -3.32
N HIS A 145 12.34 -3.69 -2.45
CA HIS A 145 12.83 -4.93 -1.83
C HIS A 145 13.34 -6.01 -2.79
N PHE A 146 13.93 -5.67 -3.91
CA PHE A 146 14.46 -6.61 -4.92
C PHE A 146 15.47 -7.65 -4.39
N MET A 147 15.64 -7.83 -3.09
CA MET A 147 16.62 -8.71 -2.45
C MET A 147 18.07 -8.46 -2.90
N SER A 148 18.37 -7.25 -3.37
CA SER A 148 19.64 -6.87 -4.00
C SER A 148 19.97 -7.69 -5.27
N ASP A 149 18.94 -8.20 -5.97
CA ASP A 149 19.06 -8.94 -7.22
C ASP A 149 18.97 -7.98 -8.41
N GLU A 150 20.13 -7.66 -8.99
CA GLU A 150 20.23 -6.77 -10.17
C GLU A 150 19.46 -7.33 -11.37
N THR A 151 19.44 -8.65 -11.55
CA THR A 151 18.69 -9.29 -12.64
C THR A 151 17.19 -9.11 -12.46
N ALA A 152 16.69 -9.15 -11.23
CA ALA A 152 15.27 -8.87 -10.95
C ALA A 152 14.91 -7.42 -11.29
N ILE A 153 15.81 -6.47 -11.01
CA ILE A 153 15.64 -5.05 -11.34
C ILE A 153 15.58 -4.86 -12.86
N GLU A 154 16.59 -5.38 -13.58
CA GLU A 154 16.68 -5.27 -15.04
C GLU A 154 15.46 -5.89 -15.74
N LYS A 155 15.03 -7.08 -15.30
CA LYS A 155 13.84 -7.73 -15.84
C LYS A 155 12.55 -6.98 -15.53
N THR A 156 12.43 -6.40 -14.33
CA THR A 156 11.27 -5.56 -13.98
C THR A 156 11.24 -4.33 -14.87
N TYR A 157 12.37 -3.66 -15.05
CA TYR A 157 12.47 -2.52 -15.96
C TYR A 157 12.09 -2.89 -17.40
N ALA A 158 12.66 -3.98 -17.93
CA ALA A 158 12.37 -4.45 -19.28
C ALA A 158 10.88 -4.77 -19.46
N LEU A 159 10.26 -5.43 -18.49
CA LEU A 159 8.83 -5.74 -18.49
C LEU A 159 7.97 -4.48 -18.51
N LEU A 160 8.29 -3.49 -17.66
CA LEU A 160 7.58 -2.21 -17.64
C LEU A 160 7.73 -1.44 -18.95
N SER A 161 8.95 -1.40 -19.51
CA SER A 161 9.23 -0.73 -20.78
C SER A 161 8.48 -1.37 -21.95
N ASP A 162 8.34 -2.70 -21.96
CA ASP A 162 7.59 -3.43 -23.00
C ASP A 162 6.08 -3.25 -22.85
N LYS A 163 5.55 -3.42 -21.64
CA LYS A 163 4.09 -3.47 -21.40
C LYS A 163 3.44 -2.10 -21.22
N LEU A 164 4.14 -1.14 -20.61
CA LEU A 164 3.62 0.17 -20.25
C LEU A 164 4.22 1.32 -21.08
N ASP A 165 4.79 1.02 -22.26
CA ASP A 165 5.26 2.07 -23.17
C ASP A 165 4.14 3.08 -23.47
N GLY A 166 4.47 4.38 -23.37
CA GLY A 166 3.50 5.47 -23.51
C GLY A 166 2.54 5.67 -22.34
N LEU A 167 2.48 4.74 -21.39
CA LEU A 167 1.63 4.80 -20.18
C LEU A 167 2.41 5.13 -18.90
N MET A 168 3.70 5.45 -19.00
CA MET A 168 4.50 5.90 -17.86
C MET A 168 4.82 7.38 -17.97
N VAL A 169 4.82 8.05 -16.79
CA VAL A 169 5.26 9.47 -16.69
C VAL A 169 6.76 9.52 -16.85
N ALA A 170 7.25 10.42 -17.71
CA ALA A 170 8.68 10.62 -17.97
C ALA A 170 9.08 12.07 -17.69
N ASN A 171 10.20 12.26 -17.00
CA ASN A 171 10.82 13.58 -16.88
C ASN A 171 11.51 13.95 -18.20
N LYS A 172 10.89 14.86 -18.94
CA LYS A 172 11.41 15.42 -20.21
C LYS A 172 11.84 16.88 -20.04
N THR A 173 11.96 17.33 -18.80
CA THR A 173 12.33 18.70 -18.44
C THR A 173 13.79 18.78 -17.99
N GLU A 174 14.28 19.99 -17.73
CA GLU A 174 15.59 20.22 -17.11
C GLU A 174 15.54 20.17 -15.58
N LEU A 175 14.38 19.89 -14.98
CA LEU A 175 14.22 19.78 -13.55
C LEU A 175 14.90 18.50 -13.03
N SER A 176 15.38 18.53 -11.78
CA SER A 176 15.71 17.33 -11.07
C SER A 176 14.50 16.42 -10.96
N ASP A 177 14.69 15.10 -10.81
CA ASP A 177 13.57 14.17 -10.67
C ASP A 177 12.67 14.49 -9.48
N LEU A 178 13.27 14.94 -8.36
CA LEU A 178 12.51 15.39 -7.20
C LEU A 178 11.64 16.61 -7.53
N ASP A 179 12.24 17.66 -8.13
CA ASP A 179 11.49 18.86 -8.46
C ASP A 179 10.43 18.59 -9.51
N PHE A 180 10.73 17.71 -10.46
CA PHE A 180 9.75 17.24 -11.44
C PHE A 180 8.56 16.55 -10.77
N VAL A 181 8.80 15.57 -9.89
CA VAL A 181 7.71 14.89 -9.17
C VAL A 181 6.89 15.87 -8.32
N LYS A 182 7.54 16.85 -7.67
CA LYS A 182 6.86 17.89 -6.88
C LYS A 182 6.02 18.84 -7.75
N SER A 183 6.36 19.02 -9.02
CA SER A 183 5.64 19.88 -9.95
C SER A 183 4.48 19.22 -10.68
N LEU A 184 4.36 17.88 -10.59
CA LEU A 184 3.33 17.13 -11.31
C LEU A 184 1.93 17.49 -10.82
N THR A 185 1.10 17.92 -11.76
CA THR A 185 -0.34 18.02 -11.56
C THR A 185 -1.05 16.73 -11.96
N LEU A 186 -2.30 16.60 -11.58
CA LEU A 186 -3.10 15.46 -12.01
C LEU A 186 -3.25 15.41 -13.54
N ALA A 187 -3.37 16.57 -14.21
CA ALA A 187 -3.45 16.63 -15.67
C ALA A 187 -2.22 16.02 -16.36
N ASP A 188 -1.02 16.21 -15.79
CA ASP A 188 0.22 15.68 -16.36
C ASP A 188 0.28 14.15 -16.35
N THR A 189 -0.47 13.54 -15.45
CA THR A 189 -0.35 12.12 -15.10
C THR A 189 -1.58 11.27 -15.41
N ARG A 190 -2.70 11.90 -15.83
CA ARG A 190 -3.92 11.16 -16.18
C ARG A 190 -3.66 10.08 -17.24
N GLY A 191 -4.20 8.88 -17.00
CA GLY A 191 -4.04 7.70 -17.86
C GLY A 191 -2.65 7.08 -17.78
N LYS A 192 -1.80 7.48 -16.81
CA LYS A 192 -0.41 7.02 -16.72
C LYS A 192 -0.06 6.49 -15.33
N ALA A 193 1.03 5.76 -15.26
CA ALA A 193 1.70 5.36 -14.04
C ALA A 193 2.95 6.19 -13.77
N ILE A 194 3.18 6.56 -12.51
CA ILE A 194 4.46 7.07 -12.01
C ILE A 194 5.15 5.88 -11.34
N VAL A 195 6.38 5.58 -11.75
CA VAL A 195 7.08 4.39 -11.31
C VAL A 195 8.26 4.76 -10.42
N PHE A 196 8.29 4.22 -9.22
CA PHE A 196 9.37 4.37 -8.26
C PHE A 196 10.10 3.04 -8.06
N PHE A 197 11.44 3.12 -7.90
CA PHE A 197 12.28 1.99 -7.56
C PHE A 197 12.98 2.25 -6.23
N GLY A 198 12.85 1.32 -5.28
CA GLY A 198 13.43 1.40 -3.95
C GLY A 198 14.57 0.42 -3.73
N ASN A 199 15.54 0.81 -2.88
CA ASN A 199 16.69 0.00 -2.44
C ASN A 199 17.67 -0.50 -3.53
N VAL A 200 17.56 0.04 -4.74
CA VAL A 200 18.32 -0.37 -5.91
C VAL A 200 19.70 0.26 -5.96
N PHE A 201 19.89 1.37 -5.25
CA PHE A 201 21.00 2.29 -5.52
C PHE A 201 22.24 2.10 -4.68
N LYS A 202 22.23 1.20 -3.70
CA LYS A 202 23.42 1.04 -2.82
C LYS A 202 24.61 0.40 -3.54
N ASN A 203 24.39 -0.35 -4.63
CA ASN A 203 25.45 -1.13 -5.27
C ASN A 203 25.45 -1.07 -6.82
N THR A 204 24.57 -0.34 -7.46
CA THR A 204 24.48 -0.31 -8.92
C THR A 204 25.11 0.95 -9.48
N THR A 205 26.36 0.85 -9.90
CA THR A 205 27.11 1.92 -10.57
C THR A 205 26.68 2.17 -12.03
N ASN A 206 25.78 1.35 -12.60
CA ASN A 206 25.45 1.35 -14.04
C ASN A 206 23.95 1.33 -14.35
N CYS A 207 23.10 1.86 -13.49
CA CYS A 207 21.68 1.95 -13.83
C CYS A 207 21.37 3.27 -14.51
N ASP A 208 21.79 3.44 -15.78
CA ASP A 208 21.44 4.61 -16.61
C ASP A 208 19.91 4.83 -16.72
N TYR A 209 19.13 3.76 -16.59
CA TYR A 209 17.68 3.83 -16.59
C TYR A 209 17.08 4.25 -15.25
N ILE A 210 17.87 4.36 -14.18
CA ILE A 210 17.42 4.82 -12.86
C ILE A 210 17.72 6.30 -12.66
N ASN A 211 18.51 6.91 -13.52
CA ASN A 211 18.88 8.33 -13.45
C ASN A 211 17.83 9.25 -14.10
N GLY A 212 16.55 8.90 -14.02
CA GLY A 212 15.43 9.76 -14.38
C GLY A 212 15.29 10.11 -15.86
N LYS A 213 16.18 9.61 -16.72
CA LYS A 213 16.15 9.95 -18.15
C LYS A 213 14.94 9.40 -18.89
N ASN A 214 14.25 8.43 -18.29
CA ASN A 214 13.09 7.84 -18.94
C ASN A 214 11.82 8.00 -18.11
N TYR A 215 11.59 7.20 -17.08
CA TYR A 215 10.33 7.20 -16.34
C TYR A 215 10.41 6.47 -14.99
N LEU A 216 11.62 6.23 -14.49
CA LEU A 216 11.83 5.66 -13.17
C LEU A 216 12.35 6.71 -12.22
N PHE A 217 11.73 6.80 -11.05
CA PHE A 217 12.07 7.77 -10.01
C PHE A 217 12.57 7.05 -8.76
N GLN A 218 13.38 7.76 -7.99
CA GLN A 218 13.86 7.25 -6.71
C GLN A 218 12.82 7.41 -5.61
N ARG A 219 12.77 6.40 -4.72
CA ARG A 219 12.20 6.53 -3.38
C ARG A 219 13.30 6.47 -2.32
N ASN A 220 13.02 6.99 -1.11
CA ASN A 220 13.90 6.81 0.04
C ASN A 220 13.93 5.34 0.51
N GLY A 221 14.90 4.97 1.33
CA GLY A 221 14.81 3.79 2.18
C GLY A 221 13.87 4.08 3.36
N ASP A 222 13.26 3.04 3.93
CA ASP A 222 12.25 3.18 5.01
C ASP A 222 12.75 3.88 6.28
N SER A 223 14.05 3.99 6.46
CA SER A 223 14.68 4.56 7.67
C SER A 223 15.59 5.75 7.38
N ASP A 224 15.73 6.18 6.14
CA ASP A 224 16.57 7.29 5.76
C ASP A 224 15.88 8.29 4.84
N THR A 225 16.35 9.53 4.83
CA THR A 225 15.99 10.57 3.86
C THR A 225 17.06 10.57 2.78
N ARG A 226 16.78 9.90 1.65
CA ARG A 226 17.71 9.91 0.53
C ARG A 226 17.50 11.17 -0.30
N GLN A 227 18.58 11.94 -0.52
CA GLN A 227 18.52 13.12 -1.37
C GLN A 227 18.02 12.78 -2.78
N GLY A 228 17.22 13.67 -3.34
CA GLY A 228 16.65 13.51 -4.68
C GLY A 228 15.50 12.50 -4.79
N SER A 229 15.02 11.93 -3.67
CA SER A 229 13.93 10.95 -3.68
C SER A 229 12.58 11.62 -3.88
N GLY A 230 11.88 11.31 -4.97
CA GLY A 230 10.53 11.83 -5.26
C GLY A 230 9.42 11.20 -4.42
N LEU A 231 9.67 10.06 -3.75
CA LEU A 231 8.74 9.36 -2.87
C LEU A 231 9.41 9.14 -1.51
N GLN A 232 8.73 9.54 -0.45
CA GLN A 232 9.17 9.41 0.94
C GLN A 232 8.25 8.45 1.69
N SER A 233 8.82 7.38 2.25
CA SER A 233 8.12 6.40 3.08
C SER A 233 9.01 6.06 4.28
N PHE A 234 8.46 6.08 5.48
CA PHE A 234 9.21 5.83 6.71
C PHE A 234 8.62 4.64 7.46
N TYR A 235 9.48 3.80 7.99
CA TYR A 235 9.11 2.62 8.74
C TYR A 235 10.01 2.43 9.96
N ASP A 236 9.40 2.18 11.09
CA ASP A 236 10.11 1.80 12.32
C ASP A 236 9.49 0.51 12.87
N GLY A 237 10.16 -0.61 12.67
CA GLY A 237 9.69 -1.92 13.09
C GLY A 237 9.40 -2.02 14.59
N SER A 238 10.05 -1.19 15.43
CA SER A 238 9.77 -1.15 16.86
C SER A 238 8.43 -0.50 17.18
N LEU A 239 8.00 0.47 16.38
CA LEU A 239 6.71 1.16 16.52
C LEU A 239 5.59 0.35 15.87
N ASN A 240 5.79 -0.20 14.67
CA ASN A 240 4.79 -0.99 13.96
C ASN A 240 4.39 -2.29 14.69
N ARG A 241 5.22 -2.75 15.63
CA ARG A 241 4.94 -3.89 16.52
C ARG A 241 4.20 -3.54 17.81
N LYS A 242 3.81 -2.29 18.01
CA LYS A 242 3.04 -1.87 19.17
C LYS A 242 1.55 -2.13 18.97
N SER A 243 0.76 -1.98 20.05
CA SER A 243 -0.69 -2.00 19.90
C SER A 243 -1.16 -0.86 19.01
N SER A 244 -2.29 -1.05 18.32
CA SER A 244 -2.87 -0.10 17.37
C SER A 244 -2.89 1.35 17.89
N LYS A 245 -3.41 1.58 19.11
CA LYS A 245 -3.45 2.93 19.70
C LYS A 245 -2.08 3.56 19.89
N LYS A 246 -1.10 2.77 20.37
CA LYS A 246 0.30 3.24 20.55
C LYS A 246 0.97 3.52 19.22
N TYR A 247 0.71 2.68 18.22
CA TYR A 247 1.20 2.90 16.86
C TYR A 247 0.71 4.24 16.31
N LEU A 248 -0.61 4.46 16.27
CA LEU A 248 -1.20 5.69 15.73
C LEU A 248 -0.75 6.95 16.48
N ALA A 249 -0.56 6.85 17.80
CA ALA A 249 -0.14 7.98 18.62
C ALA A 249 1.35 8.34 18.48
N ASN A 250 2.22 7.39 18.15
CA ASN A 250 3.66 7.60 18.19
C ASN A 250 4.33 7.46 16.81
N ALA A 251 3.92 6.48 15.98
CA ALA A 251 4.57 6.24 14.69
C ALA A 251 4.17 7.30 13.67
N ILE A 252 2.88 7.60 13.55
CA ILE A 252 2.39 8.55 12.55
C ILE A 252 2.99 9.94 12.73
N PRO A 253 2.98 10.56 13.93
CA PRO A 253 3.66 11.85 14.13
C PRO A 253 5.15 11.80 13.80
N LYS A 254 5.85 10.72 14.18
CA LYS A 254 7.27 10.53 13.85
C LYS A 254 7.52 10.48 12.33
N TYR A 255 6.65 9.81 11.58
CA TYR A 255 6.79 9.73 10.12
C TYR A 255 6.47 11.06 9.44
N VAL A 256 5.49 11.80 9.96
CA VAL A 256 5.21 13.17 9.49
C VAL A 256 6.41 14.08 9.76
N ASP A 257 6.98 14.04 10.97
CA ASP A 257 8.17 14.82 11.33
C ASP A 257 9.36 14.48 10.42
N ALA A 258 9.60 13.18 10.16
CA ALA A 258 10.63 12.74 9.24
C ALA A 258 10.40 13.26 7.82
N PHE A 259 9.15 13.29 7.35
CA PHE A 259 8.80 13.85 6.05
C PHE A 259 9.00 15.38 6.00
N GLU A 260 8.59 16.10 7.03
CA GLU A 260 8.78 17.56 7.13
C GLU A 260 10.25 17.96 7.15
N ASN A 261 11.12 17.09 7.66
CA ASN A 261 12.58 17.27 7.64
C ASN A 261 13.25 16.70 6.37
N SER A 262 12.47 16.17 5.41
CA SER A 262 12.96 15.71 4.12
C SER A 262 12.89 16.80 3.04
N GLU A 263 13.35 16.48 1.84
CA GLU A 263 13.22 17.39 0.68
C GLU A 263 11.79 17.43 0.09
N GLY A 264 10.86 16.66 0.64
CA GLY A 264 9.47 16.57 0.17
C GLY A 264 9.26 15.50 -0.89
N GLY A 265 8.34 15.74 -1.82
CA GLY A 265 7.85 14.76 -2.80
C GLY A 265 6.53 14.13 -2.37
N LEU A 266 6.22 12.94 -2.90
CA LEU A 266 5.07 12.16 -2.46
C LEU A 266 5.35 11.52 -1.10
N PHE A 267 4.37 11.50 -0.21
CA PHE A 267 4.51 10.96 1.15
C PHE A 267 3.61 9.74 1.37
N VAL A 268 4.22 8.61 1.71
CA VAL A 268 3.51 7.38 2.09
C VAL A 268 3.38 7.30 3.60
N MET A 269 2.18 7.53 4.09
CA MET A 269 1.81 7.30 5.49
C MET A 269 1.48 5.81 5.67
N GLN A 270 2.41 5.07 6.24
CA GLN A 270 2.24 3.64 6.51
C GLN A 270 1.27 3.44 7.68
N MET A 271 0.11 2.83 7.40
CA MET A 271 -0.97 2.63 8.38
C MET A 271 -1.22 1.16 8.70
N GLN A 272 -0.29 0.25 8.36
CA GLN A 272 -0.38 -1.17 8.71
C GLN A 272 0.39 -1.48 10.00
N LEU A 273 -0.05 -2.52 10.71
CA LEU A 273 0.70 -3.12 11.81
C LEU A 273 1.52 -4.30 11.31
N THR A 274 2.71 -4.49 11.88
CA THR A 274 3.58 -5.62 11.53
C THR A 274 3.47 -6.73 12.56
N ASP A 275 3.28 -7.97 12.11
CA ASP A 275 3.33 -9.16 12.96
C ASP A 275 4.77 -9.36 13.49
N PRO A 276 5.01 -9.24 14.80
CA PRO A 276 6.36 -9.32 15.37
C PRO A 276 7.00 -10.70 15.26
N ILE A 277 6.22 -11.76 15.07
CA ILE A 277 6.69 -13.15 15.10
C ILE A 277 6.23 -13.97 13.90
N ALA A 278 5.53 -13.38 12.95
CA ALA A 278 5.03 -14.02 11.72
C ALA A 278 4.25 -15.33 11.93
N ILE A 279 3.60 -15.49 13.10
CA ILE A 279 2.87 -16.71 13.47
C ILE A 279 1.35 -16.50 13.42
N ILE A 280 0.87 -15.27 13.66
CA ILE A 280 -0.56 -14.98 13.78
C ILE A 280 -1.11 -14.44 12.45
N GLY A 281 -0.25 -13.84 11.64
CA GLY A 281 -0.54 -13.33 10.29
C GLY A 281 -1.12 -11.92 10.25
N PRO A 282 -0.87 -11.19 9.14
CA PRO A 282 -1.26 -9.78 9.00
C PRO A 282 -2.77 -9.54 9.18
N LYS A 283 -3.61 -10.48 8.77
CA LYS A 283 -5.07 -10.33 8.86
C LYS A 283 -5.60 -10.18 10.29
N PHE A 284 -4.99 -10.87 11.24
CA PHE A 284 -5.34 -10.71 12.66
C PHE A 284 -4.95 -9.32 13.18
N TYR A 285 -3.73 -8.88 12.85
CA TYR A 285 -3.25 -7.56 13.27
C TYR A 285 -4.08 -6.44 12.67
N GLU A 286 -4.39 -6.51 11.38
CA GLU A 286 -5.29 -5.56 10.74
C GLU A 286 -6.68 -5.59 11.38
N GLY A 287 -7.25 -6.74 11.69
CA GLY A 287 -8.53 -6.85 12.38
C GLY A 287 -8.55 -6.19 13.76
N THR A 288 -7.40 -6.15 14.48
CA THR A 288 -7.27 -5.40 15.74
C THR A 288 -7.06 -3.90 15.54
N HIS A 289 -6.59 -3.52 14.36
CA HIS A 289 -6.20 -2.16 14.01
C HIS A 289 -7.31 -1.39 13.29
N ASP A 290 -8.10 -2.05 12.49
CA ASP A 290 -8.99 -1.47 11.49
C ASP A 290 -9.92 -0.39 12.04
N GLU A 291 -10.61 -0.64 13.14
CA GLU A 291 -11.50 0.34 13.77
C GLU A 291 -10.75 1.57 14.31
N ASN A 292 -9.56 1.38 14.87
CA ASN A 292 -8.74 2.50 15.36
C ASN A 292 -8.17 3.32 14.19
N ALA A 293 -7.73 2.65 13.13
CA ALA A 293 -7.24 3.30 11.92
C ALA A 293 -8.35 4.07 11.22
N THR A 294 -9.54 3.49 11.10
CA THR A 294 -10.74 4.16 10.55
C THR A 294 -11.05 5.45 11.30
N ARG A 295 -11.13 5.40 12.65
CA ARG A 295 -11.35 6.59 13.47
C ARG A 295 -10.22 7.62 13.34
N PHE A 296 -8.98 7.15 13.27
CA PHE A 296 -7.83 8.03 13.11
C PHE A 296 -7.87 8.74 11.75
N ILE A 297 -8.12 8.02 10.65
CA ILE A 297 -8.24 8.59 9.30
C ILE A 297 -9.35 9.64 9.26
N SER A 298 -10.52 9.36 9.86
CA SER A 298 -11.61 10.35 9.96
C SER A 298 -11.24 11.59 10.78
N SER A 299 -10.26 11.51 11.66
CA SER A 299 -9.78 12.64 12.46
C SER A 299 -8.67 13.48 11.79
N LEU A 300 -8.14 13.03 10.65
CA LEU A 300 -7.01 13.69 9.97
C LEU A 300 -7.30 15.15 9.59
N PRO A 301 -8.51 15.54 9.12
CA PRO A 301 -8.80 16.94 8.80
C PRO A 301 -8.58 17.92 9.97
N GLY A 302 -8.65 17.44 11.22
CA GLY A 302 -8.39 18.25 12.42
C GLY A 302 -6.92 18.23 12.89
N LYS A 303 -5.99 17.66 12.12
CA LYS A 303 -4.56 17.61 12.48
C LYS A 303 -3.76 18.72 11.81
N ASP A 304 -2.82 19.31 12.53
CA ASP A 304 -1.95 20.38 12.02
C ASP A 304 -1.16 19.96 10.78
N TYR A 305 -0.85 18.67 10.69
CA TYR A 305 -0.13 18.08 9.56
C TYR A 305 -1.05 17.55 8.42
N PHE A 306 -2.35 17.81 8.48
CA PHE A 306 -3.27 17.30 7.43
C PHE A 306 -2.87 17.77 6.02
N GLY A 307 -2.33 18.97 5.90
CA GLY A 307 -1.74 19.46 4.66
C GLY A 307 -0.66 18.56 4.05
N ARG A 308 0.03 17.74 4.86
CA ARG A 308 1.08 16.80 4.42
C ARG A 308 0.55 15.41 4.06
N VAL A 309 -0.70 15.09 4.43
CA VAL A 309 -1.30 13.78 4.15
C VAL A 309 -1.48 13.62 2.64
N ASN A 310 -0.84 12.60 2.08
CA ASN A 310 -0.87 12.31 0.64
C ASN A 310 -1.29 10.83 0.41
N ILE A 311 -0.40 9.86 0.51
CA ILE A 311 -0.73 8.45 0.31
C ILE A 311 -0.99 7.79 1.67
N ILE A 312 -2.17 7.20 1.86
CA ILE A 312 -2.50 6.41 3.06
C ILE A 312 -2.46 4.93 2.69
N MET A 313 -1.40 4.25 3.11
CA MET A 313 -1.16 2.84 2.77
C MET A 313 -1.71 1.90 3.85
N ARG A 314 -2.51 0.90 3.44
CA ARG A 314 -3.18 -0.06 4.32
C ARG A 314 -2.98 -1.51 3.88
N ASP A 315 -3.13 -2.43 4.86
CA ASP A 315 -3.39 -3.84 4.61
C ASP A 315 -4.88 -4.07 4.29
N PHE A 316 -5.17 -5.14 3.55
CA PHE A 316 -6.51 -5.59 3.18
C PHE A 316 -7.39 -4.46 2.65
N VAL A 317 -6.87 -3.74 1.64
CA VAL A 317 -7.61 -2.66 1.01
C VAL A 317 -8.84 -3.18 0.28
N GLY A 318 -9.92 -2.40 0.34
CA GLY A 318 -11.19 -2.69 -0.28
C GLY A 318 -11.99 -1.43 -0.51
N ALA A 319 -13.24 -1.58 -0.95
CA ALA A 319 -14.08 -0.46 -1.38
C ALA A 319 -14.37 0.52 -0.24
N GLU A 320 -14.66 0.03 0.97
CA GLU A 320 -14.97 0.86 2.14
C GLU A 320 -13.75 1.66 2.60
N LYS A 321 -12.61 0.99 2.78
CA LYS A 321 -11.36 1.64 3.20
C LYS A 321 -10.90 2.69 2.17
N CYS A 322 -10.96 2.36 0.88
CA CYS A 322 -10.60 3.31 -0.16
C CYS A 322 -11.56 4.50 -0.19
N ARG A 323 -12.87 4.29 -0.10
CA ARG A 323 -13.87 5.36 -0.09
C ARG A 323 -13.65 6.33 1.06
N GLN A 324 -13.35 5.82 2.25
CA GLN A 324 -13.01 6.65 3.41
C GLN A 324 -11.80 7.55 3.15
N ILE A 325 -10.74 6.99 2.57
CA ILE A 325 -9.52 7.75 2.26
C ILE A 325 -9.78 8.77 1.15
N ILE A 326 -10.50 8.37 0.08
CA ILE A 326 -10.88 9.24 -1.03
C ILE A 326 -11.70 10.44 -0.53
N ALA A 327 -12.61 10.23 0.42
CA ALA A 327 -13.47 11.28 0.97
C ALA A 327 -12.68 12.46 1.56
N LEU A 328 -11.46 12.25 2.06
CA LEU A 328 -10.59 13.30 2.60
C LEU A 328 -10.21 14.36 1.57
N ASN A 329 -10.31 14.06 0.27
CA ASN A 329 -10.03 15.02 -0.80
C ASN A 329 -11.00 16.21 -0.80
N LYS A 330 -12.21 16.03 -0.27
CA LYS A 330 -13.13 17.16 -0.04
C LYS A 330 -12.55 18.16 0.96
N ASP A 331 -12.03 17.66 2.09
CA ASP A 331 -11.45 18.50 3.15
C ASP A 331 -10.10 19.10 2.74
N LYS A 332 -9.40 18.45 1.81
CA LYS A 332 -8.20 18.98 1.16
C LYS A 332 -8.50 20.09 0.14
N GLY A 333 -9.73 20.21 -0.33
CA GLY A 333 -10.11 21.17 -1.37
C GLY A 333 -9.62 20.81 -2.77
N THR A 334 -9.33 19.53 -3.02
CA THR A 334 -8.79 19.06 -4.32
C THR A 334 -9.89 18.74 -5.35
N ILE A 335 -11.15 18.69 -4.92
CA ILE A 335 -12.27 18.36 -5.79
C ILE A 335 -12.71 19.56 -6.60
N ALA A 336 -12.93 19.38 -7.91
CA ALA A 336 -13.43 20.39 -8.81
C ALA A 336 -14.78 20.96 -8.30
N ASN A 337 -14.92 22.29 -8.30
CA ASN A 337 -16.05 22.97 -7.66
C ASN A 337 -17.41 22.52 -8.21
N ASP A 338 -17.49 22.28 -9.52
CA ASP A 338 -18.70 21.82 -10.21
C ASP A 338 -19.09 20.36 -9.88
N LYS A 339 -18.14 19.58 -9.33
CA LYS A 339 -18.31 18.16 -8.97
C LYS A 339 -18.44 17.91 -7.47
N LEU A 340 -18.27 18.93 -6.64
CA LEU A 340 -18.15 18.78 -5.18
C LEU A 340 -19.41 18.15 -4.54
N SER A 341 -20.61 18.54 -4.99
CA SER A 341 -21.87 18.01 -4.46
C SER A 341 -22.06 16.53 -4.81
N GLU A 342 -21.77 16.16 -6.06
CA GLU A 342 -21.84 14.77 -6.50
C GLU A 342 -20.82 13.91 -5.77
N PHE A 343 -19.55 14.36 -5.72
CA PHE A 343 -18.48 13.67 -4.98
C PHE A 343 -18.88 13.39 -3.52
N ALA A 344 -19.40 14.40 -2.82
CA ALA A 344 -19.84 14.25 -1.44
C ALA A 344 -20.93 13.16 -1.29
N SER A 345 -21.86 13.09 -2.22
CA SER A 345 -22.92 12.07 -2.22
C SER A 345 -22.40 10.65 -2.49
N LYS A 346 -21.30 10.51 -3.27
CA LYS A 346 -20.67 9.22 -3.55
C LYS A 346 -19.78 8.73 -2.40
N CYS A 347 -19.30 9.63 -1.55
CA CYS A 347 -18.50 9.30 -0.38
C CYS A 347 -19.33 9.06 0.89
N ALA A 348 -20.62 9.45 0.92
CA ALA A 348 -21.54 9.23 2.05
C ALA A 348 -21.99 7.77 2.12
#